data_a743b236d5ebed4b247a93ca0d5ebce0
#
_entry.id   a743b236d5ebed4b247a93ca0d5ebce0
#
_cell.length_a   1.000
_cell.length_b   1.000
_cell.length_c   1.000
_cell.angle_alpha   90.00
_cell.angle_beta   90.00
_cell.angle_gamma   90.00
#
_symmetry.space_group_name_H-M   'P 1'
#
loop_
_entity.id
_entity.type
_entity.pdbx_description
1 polymer ?
#
loop_
_entity_poly.entity_id
_entity_poly.type
_entity_poly.pdbx_seq_one_letter_code
_entity_poly.pdbx_strand_id
1 'polypeptide(L)'
;MPFPVSSSLLDAIVLAIVSRSDTYGYRITQDVRQVMDISESTLYPVLRRLLKNGCLSTHDQAVDGRIRRYYRITPLGRMRLAEALKDWAIYRDSIEKVFFGG
;
A
#
# COMPACT_ATOMS: atom_id res chain seq x y z
N MET A 1 -3.42 -0.51 -21.45
CA MET A 1 -2.52 0.42 -20.74
C MET A 1 -3.09 0.80 -19.40
N PRO A 2 -2.41 0.50 -18.31
CA PRO A 2 -2.95 0.87 -16.99
C PRO A 2 -2.93 2.39 -16.81
N PHE A 3 -3.87 2.88 -16.04
CA PHE A 3 -3.90 4.29 -15.69
C PHE A 3 -2.77 4.61 -14.71
N PRO A 4 -2.17 5.81 -14.79
CA PRO A 4 -1.20 6.23 -13.79
C PRO A 4 -1.85 6.31 -12.41
N VAL A 5 -1.08 5.96 -11.38
CA VAL A 5 -1.57 5.92 -10.01
C VAL A 5 -0.91 7.05 -9.23
N SER A 6 -1.73 7.83 -8.52
CA SER A 6 -1.21 8.88 -7.66
C SER A 6 -0.44 8.27 -6.50
N SER A 7 0.49 9.04 -5.91
CA SER A 7 1.23 8.58 -4.74
C SER A 7 0.31 8.28 -3.55
N SER A 8 -0.76 9.05 -3.38
CA SER A 8 -1.73 8.82 -2.32
C SER A 8 -2.45 7.49 -2.48
N LEU A 9 -2.82 7.13 -3.71
CA LEU A 9 -3.46 5.85 -3.97
C LEU A 9 -2.49 4.69 -3.75
N LEU A 10 -1.24 4.85 -4.17
CA LEU A 10 -0.22 3.82 -3.96
C LEU A 10 0.04 3.61 -2.46
N ASP A 11 0.12 4.68 -1.68
CA ASP A 11 0.24 4.59 -0.23
C ASP A 11 -0.91 3.76 0.36
N ALA A 12 -2.14 4.03 -0.06
CA ALA A 12 -3.31 3.31 0.43
C ALA A 12 -3.27 1.83 0.05
N ILE A 13 -2.85 1.51 -1.17
CA ILE A 13 -2.72 0.12 -1.63
C ILE A 13 -1.70 -0.63 -0.78
N VAL A 14 -0.54 -0.03 -0.51
CA VAL A 14 0.48 -0.65 0.33
C VAL A 14 -0.04 -0.86 1.75
N LEU A 15 -0.69 0.16 2.33
CA LEU A 15 -1.28 0.03 3.67
C LEU A 15 -2.33 -1.09 3.72
N ALA A 16 -3.16 -1.19 2.70
CA ALA A 16 -4.17 -2.25 2.62
C ALA A 16 -3.54 -3.64 2.60
N ILE A 17 -2.47 -3.81 1.82
CA ILE A 17 -1.76 -5.09 1.74
C ILE A 17 -1.17 -5.45 3.11
N VAL A 18 -0.47 -4.52 3.75
CA VAL A 18 0.17 -4.76 5.05
C VAL A 18 -0.86 -4.92 6.17
N SER A 19 -2.06 -4.34 6.02
CA SER A 19 -3.12 -4.46 7.02
C SER A 19 -3.63 -5.89 7.19
N ARG A 20 -3.47 -6.73 6.19
CA ARG A 20 -3.95 -8.12 6.21
C ARG A 20 -3.06 -9.03 7.03
N SER A 21 -1.75 -8.82 6.94
CA SER A 21 -0.77 -9.56 7.73
C SER A 21 0.58 -8.88 7.57
N ASP A 22 1.45 -9.10 8.56
CA ASP A 22 2.83 -8.64 8.45
C ASP A 22 3.47 -9.29 7.22
N THR A 23 4.27 -8.53 6.47
CA THR A 23 4.84 -9.00 5.22
C THR A 23 6.16 -8.28 4.94
N TYR A 24 6.86 -8.68 3.90
CA TYR A 24 8.19 -8.15 3.59
C TYR A 24 8.18 -7.51 2.19
N GLY A 25 9.20 -6.68 1.92
CA GLY A 25 9.23 -5.83 0.73
C GLY A 25 9.01 -6.55 -0.59
N TYR A 26 9.66 -7.69 -0.79
CA TYR A 26 9.49 -8.45 -2.03
C TYR A 26 8.04 -8.93 -2.20
N ARG A 27 7.42 -9.43 -1.11
CA ARG A 27 6.04 -9.89 -1.15
C ARG A 27 5.07 -8.73 -1.41
N ILE A 28 5.34 -7.56 -0.80
CA ILE A 28 4.53 -6.36 -1.05
C ILE A 28 4.59 -6.00 -2.53
N THR A 29 5.79 -6.03 -3.13
CA THR A 29 5.94 -5.74 -4.56
C THR A 29 5.10 -6.69 -5.40
N GLN A 30 5.15 -7.99 -5.10
CA GLN A 30 4.36 -8.98 -5.83
C GLN A 30 2.87 -8.74 -5.70
N ASP A 31 2.40 -8.39 -4.50
CA ASP A 31 0.98 -8.13 -4.26
C ASP A 31 0.51 -6.86 -4.98
N VAL A 32 1.33 -5.81 -4.97
CA VAL A 32 0.99 -4.58 -5.71
C VAL A 32 0.92 -4.86 -7.21
N ARG A 33 1.80 -5.72 -7.72
CA ARG A 33 1.82 -6.07 -9.15
C ARG A 33 0.58 -6.80 -9.64
N GLN A 34 -0.26 -7.29 -8.72
CA GLN A 34 -1.56 -7.87 -9.10
C GLN A 34 -2.51 -6.80 -9.65
N VAL A 35 -2.29 -5.53 -9.32
CA VAL A 35 -3.19 -4.44 -9.72
C VAL A 35 -2.52 -3.36 -10.52
N MET A 36 -1.20 -3.28 -10.54
CA MET A 36 -0.48 -2.27 -11.31
C MET A 36 0.95 -2.71 -11.62
N ASP A 37 1.51 -2.13 -12.67
CA ASP A 37 2.90 -2.38 -13.05
C ASP A 37 3.81 -1.45 -12.25
N ILE A 38 4.53 -2.02 -11.29
CA ILE A 38 5.42 -1.27 -10.41
C ILE A 38 6.71 -2.06 -10.19
N SER A 39 7.83 -1.35 -10.09
CA SER A 39 9.12 -1.93 -9.77
C SER A 39 9.44 -1.78 -8.29
N GLU A 40 10.40 -2.57 -7.82
CA GLU A 40 10.88 -2.43 -6.44
C GLU A 40 11.49 -1.05 -6.21
N SER A 41 12.16 -0.50 -7.20
CA SER A 41 12.77 0.84 -7.08
C SER A 41 11.72 1.94 -6.90
N THR A 42 10.50 1.74 -7.38
CA THR A 42 9.39 2.66 -7.14
C THR A 42 8.74 2.39 -5.79
N LEU A 43 8.65 1.14 -5.39
CA LEU A 43 7.99 0.76 -4.14
C LEU A 43 8.78 1.14 -2.89
N TYR A 44 10.10 0.94 -2.88
CA TYR A 44 10.89 1.17 -1.66
C TYR A 44 10.84 2.60 -1.14
N PRO A 45 10.83 3.65 -1.97
CA PRO A 45 10.59 5.01 -1.46
C PRO A 45 9.24 5.17 -0.76
N VAL A 46 8.21 4.47 -1.23
CA VAL A 46 6.89 4.49 -0.59
C VAL A 46 6.96 3.87 0.80
N LEU A 47 7.62 2.71 0.92
CA LEU A 47 7.79 2.06 2.22
C LEU A 47 8.57 2.94 3.19
N ARG A 48 9.64 3.60 2.72
CA ARG A 48 10.42 4.51 3.57
C ARG A 48 9.57 5.69 4.05
N ARG A 49 8.76 6.27 3.17
CA ARG A 49 7.88 7.38 3.53
C ARG A 49 6.85 6.96 4.57
N LEU A 50 6.24 5.79 4.41
CA LEU A 50 5.24 5.29 5.34
C LEU A 50 5.86 4.94 6.71
N LEU A 51 7.09 4.46 6.72
CA LEU A 51 7.84 4.28 7.98
C LEU A 51 8.11 5.62 8.66
N LYS A 52 8.59 6.60 7.90
CA LYS A 52 8.90 7.93 8.42
C LYS A 52 7.66 8.61 9.00
N ASN A 53 6.51 8.42 8.36
CA ASN A 53 5.25 9.02 8.78
C ASN A 53 4.58 8.25 9.94
N GLY A 54 5.16 7.15 10.39
CA GLY A 54 4.61 6.37 11.49
C GLY A 54 3.45 5.46 11.11
N CYS A 55 3.19 5.28 9.82
CA CYS A 55 2.10 4.42 9.34
C CYS A 55 2.49 2.95 9.30
N LEU A 56 3.77 2.66 9.16
CA LEU A 56 4.33 1.32 9.21
C LEU A 56 5.42 1.26 10.26
N SER A 57 5.66 0.08 10.78
CA SER A 57 6.85 -0.25 11.58
C SER A 57 7.50 -1.49 11.00
N THR A 58 8.74 -1.77 11.39
CA THR A 58 9.46 -2.96 10.94
C THR A 58 9.88 -3.81 12.12
N HIS A 59 10.00 -5.10 11.88
CA HIS A 59 10.62 -6.04 12.81
C HIS A 59 11.33 -7.12 12.00
N ASP A 60 12.36 -7.70 12.59
CA ASP A 60 13.11 -8.75 11.93
C ASP A 60 12.60 -10.11 12.38
N GLN A 61 12.57 -11.08 11.45
CA GLN A 61 12.17 -12.45 11.72
C GLN A 61 13.19 -13.41 11.10
N ALA A 62 13.53 -14.46 11.82
CA ALA A 62 14.36 -15.54 11.26
C ALA A 62 13.47 -16.47 10.45
N VAL A 63 13.81 -16.64 9.17
CA VAL A 63 13.09 -17.53 8.25
C VAL A 63 14.14 -18.35 7.49
N ASP A 64 14.10 -19.66 7.61
CA ASP A 64 15.01 -20.59 6.94
C ASP A 64 16.49 -20.20 7.13
N GLY A 65 16.87 -19.85 8.35
CA GLY A 65 18.24 -19.49 8.69
C GLY A 65 18.67 -18.09 8.26
N ARG A 66 17.76 -17.28 7.73
CA ARG A 66 18.01 -15.90 7.33
C ARG A 66 17.16 -14.95 8.13
N ILE A 67 17.67 -13.74 8.37
CA ILE A 67 16.90 -12.65 8.97
C ILE A 67 16.22 -11.90 7.87
N ARG A 68 14.89 -11.75 7.98
CA ARG A 68 14.07 -11.04 7.01
C ARG A 68 13.34 -9.90 7.70
N ARG A 69 13.37 -8.72 7.09
CA ARG A 69 12.66 -7.55 7.60
C ARG A 69 11.21 -7.58 7.18
N TYR A 70 10.33 -7.56 8.18
CA TYR A 70 8.88 -7.51 7.98
C TYR A 70 8.35 -6.12 8.27
N TYR A 71 7.28 -5.77 7.57
CA TYR A 71 6.54 -4.53 7.79
C TYR A 71 5.23 -4.84 8.48
N ARG A 72 4.85 -3.98 9.39
CA ARG A 72 3.60 -4.08 10.15
C ARG A 72 2.89 -2.75 10.09
N ILE A 73 1.56 -2.76 9.90
CA ILE A 73 0.79 -1.53 9.95
C ILE A 73 0.61 -1.10 11.41
N THR A 74 0.74 0.21 11.64
CA THR A 74 0.54 0.81 12.96
C THR A 74 -0.91 1.25 13.15
N PRO A 75 -1.35 1.58 14.39
CA PRO A 75 -2.67 2.17 14.58
C PRO A 75 -2.87 3.44 13.74
N LEU A 76 -1.86 4.29 13.63
CA LEU A 76 -1.94 5.46 12.75
C LEU A 76 -2.12 5.05 11.29
N GLY A 77 -1.38 4.02 10.85
CA GLY A 77 -1.52 3.51 9.48
C GLY A 77 -2.93 2.99 9.20
N ARG A 78 -3.55 2.30 10.16
CA ARG A 78 -4.93 1.83 10.02
C ARG A 78 -5.92 2.98 9.90
N MET A 79 -5.72 4.05 10.69
CA MET A 79 -6.55 5.23 10.61
C MET A 79 -6.43 5.93 9.25
N ARG A 80 -5.20 6.08 8.75
CA ARG A 80 -4.94 6.67 7.44
C ARG A 80 -5.54 5.83 6.32
N LEU A 81 -5.45 4.51 6.43
CA LEU A 81 -6.07 3.61 5.47
C LEU A 81 -7.59 3.78 5.45
N ALA A 82 -8.24 3.84 6.62
CA ALA A 82 -9.68 4.01 6.69
C ALA A 82 -10.13 5.32 6.03
N GLU A 83 -9.40 6.41 6.25
CA GLU A 83 -9.68 7.69 5.60
C GLU A 83 -9.52 7.58 4.07
N ALA A 84 -8.45 6.94 3.63
CA ALA A 84 -8.17 6.78 2.20
C ALA A 84 -9.26 5.94 1.50
N LEU A 85 -9.77 4.91 2.17
CA LEU A 85 -10.83 4.08 1.60
C LEU A 85 -12.13 4.85 1.43
N LYS A 86 -12.46 5.76 2.34
CA LYS A 86 -13.61 6.65 2.21
C LYS A 86 -13.43 7.60 1.03
N ASP A 87 -12.27 8.22 0.94
CA ASP A 87 -11.98 9.16 -0.15
C ASP A 87 -11.99 8.44 -1.49
N TRP A 88 -11.45 7.24 -1.54
CA TRP A 88 -11.47 6.43 -2.76
C TRP A 88 -12.90 6.13 -3.21
N ALA A 89 -13.78 5.72 -2.30
CA ALA A 89 -15.15 5.38 -2.64
C ALA A 89 -15.89 6.59 -3.26
N ILE A 90 -15.71 7.78 -2.67
CA ILE A 90 -16.32 9.00 -3.18
C ILE A 90 -15.76 9.34 -4.58
N TYR A 91 -14.45 9.28 -4.73
CA TYR A 91 -13.77 9.57 -5.99
C TYR A 91 -14.19 8.60 -7.09
N ARG A 92 -14.18 7.31 -6.79
CA ARG A 92 -14.63 6.26 -7.71
C ARG A 92 -16.05 6.50 -8.18
N ASP A 93 -16.97 6.77 -7.27
CA ASP A 93 -18.37 6.96 -7.60
C ASP A 93 -18.57 8.20 -8.47
N SER A 94 -17.83 9.26 -8.19
CA SER A 94 -17.87 10.49 -8.99
C SER A 94 -17.38 10.24 -10.41
N ILE A 95 -16.28 9.52 -10.56
CA ILE A 95 -15.71 9.20 -11.87
C ILE A 95 -16.65 8.31 -12.67
N GLU A 96 -17.21 7.29 -12.03
CA GLU A 96 -18.13 6.37 -12.69
C GLU A 96 -19.38 7.07 -13.20
N LYS A 97 -19.89 8.04 -12.46
CA LYS A 97 -21.01 8.87 -12.93
C LYS A 97 -20.68 9.60 -14.21
N VAL A 98 -19.50 10.20 -14.28
CA VAL A 98 -19.06 10.91 -15.48
C VAL A 98 -18.89 9.95 -16.66
N PHE A 99 -18.25 8.80 -16.41
CA PHE A 99 -17.96 7.85 -17.49
C PHE A 99 -19.19 7.13 -18.00
N PHE A 100 -20.12 6.79 -17.13
CA PHE A 100 -21.23 5.91 -17.47
C PHE A 100 -22.60 6.59 -17.36
N GLY A 101 -22.65 7.86 -17.01
CA GLY A 101 -23.88 8.66 -16.98
C GLY A 101 -24.89 8.21 -15.92
N GLY A 102 -24.39 7.50 -14.89
CA GLY A 102 -25.26 6.91 -13.88
C GLY A 102 -25.43 7.74 -12.60
#